data_0455376b4eb52ee7392968465c7e74e0
#
_entry.id   0455376b4eb52ee7392968465c7e74e0
#
_cell.length_a   1.000
_cell.length_b   1.000
_cell.length_c   1.000
_cell.angle_alpha   90.00
_cell.angle_beta   90.00
_cell.angle_gamma   90.00
#
_symmetry.space_group_name_H-M   'P 1'
#
loop_
_entity.id
_entity.type
_entity.pdbx_description
1 polymer ?
#
loop_
_entity_poly.entity_id
_entity_poly.type
_entity_poly.pdbx_seq_one_letter_code
_entity_poly.pdbx_strand_id
1 'polypeptide(L)'
;VRALADAVVVGANTVELDNPSLTVRKAQGTNPVRVVLDPRSRLAETYSIFTDDEAPTLWMQSIEATAKNEDKRLRDGIQIVPLQEGVKGFSPAAVIDELRNRGLNRILIEGGGLTVSQFLAEDLLDRLHISVAALLIGSGKAGITLPEVQTLDGIRRPKVRHFQLGSDLLFDLDLRSETA
;
A
#
# COMPACT_ATOMS: atom_id res chain seq x y z
N VAL A 1 -0.87 -11.37 -7.44
CA VAL A 1 -1.70 -10.16 -7.33
C VAL A 1 -1.03 -9.00 -8.08
N ARG A 2 0.26 -8.67 -7.86
CA ARG A 2 0.98 -7.53 -8.49
C ARG A 2 0.84 -7.49 -10.01
N ALA A 3 0.91 -8.65 -10.70
CA ALA A 3 0.73 -8.73 -12.15
C ALA A 3 -0.66 -8.28 -12.67
N LEU A 4 -1.61 -8.07 -11.79
CA LEU A 4 -2.97 -7.63 -12.10
C LEU A 4 -3.21 -6.15 -11.71
N ALA A 5 -2.25 -5.53 -11.05
CA ALA A 5 -2.34 -4.15 -10.59
C ALA A 5 -1.66 -3.19 -11.57
N ASP A 6 -2.20 -1.98 -11.70
CA ASP A 6 -1.57 -0.89 -12.43
C ASP A 6 -0.53 -0.19 -11.53
N ALA A 7 -0.81 -0.14 -10.22
CA ALA A 7 0.09 0.42 -9.21
C ALA A 7 0.14 -0.42 -7.94
N VAL A 8 1.30 -0.43 -7.26
CA VAL A 8 1.49 -1.01 -5.93
C VAL A 8 1.96 0.07 -4.96
N VAL A 9 1.21 0.27 -3.88
CA VAL A 9 1.43 1.35 -2.90
C VAL A 9 1.99 0.77 -1.61
N VAL A 10 3.07 1.37 -1.10
CA VAL A 10 3.65 1.05 0.21
C VAL A 10 3.97 2.32 0.99
N GLY A 11 3.96 2.22 2.31
CA GLY A 11 4.46 3.28 3.18
C GLY A 11 5.98 3.23 3.36
N ALA A 12 6.59 4.36 3.68
CA ALA A 12 8.03 4.48 3.91
C ALA A 12 8.56 3.50 4.99
N ASN A 13 7.79 3.20 6.03
CA ASN A 13 8.19 2.21 7.04
C ASN A 13 8.43 0.81 6.44
N THR A 14 7.62 0.41 5.45
CA THR A 14 7.79 -0.88 4.76
C THR A 14 9.08 -0.86 3.93
N VAL A 15 9.37 0.26 3.26
CA VAL A 15 10.62 0.39 2.49
C VAL A 15 11.85 0.31 3.41
N GLU A 16 11.82 0.99 4.56
CA GLU A 16 12.92 0.96 5.53
C GLU A 16 13.18 -0.42 6.13
N LEU A 17 12.11 -1.15 6.46
CA LEU A 17 12.23 -2.43 7.16
C LEU A 17 12.55 -3.58 6.22
N ASP A 18 11.94 -3.59 5.04
CA ASP A 18 11.93 -4.78 4.16
C ASP A 18 12.74 -4.56 2.89
N ASN A 19 13.11 -3.33 2.54
CA ASN A 19 13.79 -2.95 1.30
C ASN A 19 13.22 -3.67 0.06
N PRO A 20 11.91 -3.57 -0.22
CA PRO A 20 11.24 -4.38 -1.22
C PRO A 20 11.46 -3.85 -2.63
N SER A 21 11.61 -4.73 -3.63
CA SER A 21 11.58 -4.34 -5.06
C SER A 21 10.18 -4.15 -5.62
N LEU A 22 9.14 -4.72 -4.99
CA LEU A 22 7.73 -4.66 -5.41
C LEU A 22 7.45 -5.13 -6.84
N THR A 23 8.28 -5.98 -7.36
CA THR A 23 8.17 -6.55 -8.71
C THR A 23 7.29 -7.79 -8.74
N VAL A 24 6.86 -8.18 -9.94
CA VAL A 24 6.15 -9.44 -10.19
C VAL A 24 7.13 -10.59 -10.01
N ARG A 25 6.77 -11.58 -9.17
CA ARG A 25 7.56 -12.78 -8.91
C ARG A 25 6.70 -14.01 -9.15
N LYS A 26 7.27 -15.07 -9.68
CA LYS A 26 6.62 -16.38 -9.87
C LYS A 26 5.29 -16.32 -10.68
N ALA A 27 5.08 -15.29 -11.47
CA ALA A 27 3.93 -15.14 -12.37
C ALA A 27 4.37 -14.41 -13.64
N GLN A 28 3.62 -14.57 -14.73
CA GLN A 28 3.81 -13.77 -15.93
C GLN A 28 3.03 -12.46 -15.80
N GLY A 29 3.59 -11.38 -16.29
CA GLY A 29 2.95 -10.05 -16.31
C GLY A 29 3.97 -8.92 -16.21
N THR A 30 3.50 -7.71 -16.45
CA THR A 30 4.28 -6.48 -16.30
C THR A 30 4.38 -6.06 -14.83
N ASN A 31 5.49 -5.44 -14.46
CA ASN A 31 5.61 -4.84 -13.15
C ASN A 31 4.66 -3.63 -13.02
N PRO A 32 3.92 -3.49 -11.92
CA PRO A 32 3.12 -2.31 -11.66
C PRO A 32 4.00 -1.09 -11.40
N VAL A 33 3.45 0.10 -11.58
CA VAL A 33 4.07 1.34 -11.09
C VAL A 33 4.19 1.26 -9.56
N ARG A 34 5.39 1.50 -9.05
CA ARG A 34 5.65 1.50 -7.60
C ARG A 34 5.31 2.86 -7.01
N VAL A 35 4.63 2.89 -5.89
CA VAL A 35 4.21 4.12 -5.22
C VAL A 35 4.66 4.07 -3.77
N VAL A 36 5.49 5.05 -3.38
CA VAL A 36 6.05 5.15 -2.03
C VAL A 36 5.45 6.35 -1.32
N LEU A 37 4.74 6.11 -0.22
CA LEU A 37 4.20 7.17 0.63
C LEU A 37 5.25 7.58 1.67
N ASP A 38 5.94 8.68 1.44
CA ASP A 38 7.00 9.22 2.29
C ASP A 38 6.84 10.74 2.50
N PRO A 39 5.83 11.17 3.27
CA PRO A 39 5.52 12.59 3.44
C PRO A 39 6.72 13.45 3.83
N ARG A 40 7.64 12.88 4.61
CA ARG A 40 8.78 13.61 5.16
C ARG A 40 10.05 13.47 4.36
N SER A 41 10.03 12.79 3.22
CA SER A 41 11.21 12.52 2.37
C SER A 41 12.40 11.95 3.17
N ARG A 42 12.13 10.99 4.05
CA ARG A 42 13.13 10.44 4.97
C ARG A 42 13.90 9.24 4.38
N LEU A 43 13.41 8.66 3.30
CA LEU A 43 14.05 7.52 2.67
C LEU A 43 15.32 7.94 1.92
N ALA A 44 16.37 7.14 2.06
CA ALA A 44 17.56 7.25 1.25
C ALA A 44 17.32 6.67 -0.16
N GLU A 45 17.98 7.23 -1.18
CA GLU A 45 17.88 6.76 -2.56
C GLU A 45 18.58 5.41 -2.81
N THR A 46 19.20 4.85 -1.78
CA THR A 46 19.93 3.57 -1.84
C THR A 46 19.03 2.34 -1.72
N TYR A 47 17.74 2.53 -1.38
CA TYR A 47 16.80 1.40 -1.35
C TYR A 47 16.55 0.82 -2.74
N SER A 48 16.31 -0.49 -2.80
CA SER A 48 16.12 -1.24 -4.06
C SER A 48 15.05 -0.62 -4.95
N ILE A 49 13.97 -0.14 -4.37
CA ILE A 49 12.86 0.51 -5.08
C ILE A 49 13.29 1.76 -5.87
N PHE A 50 14.44 2.36 -5.53
CA PHE A 50 15.00 3.52 -6.21
C PHE A 50 16.24 3.19 -7.05
N THR A 51 16.75 1.96 -6.99
CA THR A 51 18.04 1.62 -7.63
C THR A 51 17.98 0.48 -8.63
N ASP A 52 16.92 -0.33 -8.63
CA ASP A 52 16.86 -1.59 -9.42
C ASP A 52 16.37 -1.42 -10.87
N ASP A 53 15.88 -0.26 -11.25
CA ASP A 53 15.36 0.06 -12.61
C ASP A 53 14.28 -0.91 -13.14
N GLU A 54 13.69 -1.74 -12.28
CA GLU A 54 12.74 -2.79 -12.64
C GLU A 54 11.34 -2.27 -12.99
N ALA A 55 10.95 -1.10 -12.47
CA ALA A 55 9.66 -0.46 -12.72
C ALA A 55 9.69 1.03 -12.41
N PRO A 56 8.82 1.84 -13.05
CA PRO A 56 8.66 3.24 -12.68
C PRO A 56 8.27 3.40 -11.21
N THR A 57 8.77 4.45 -10.56
CA THR A 57 8.51 4.74 -9.14
C THR A 57 7.97 6.15 -8.95
N LEU A 58 6.79 6.27 -8.35
CA LEU A 58 6.23 7.52 -7.87
C LEU A 58 6.57 7.66 -6.39
N TRP A 59 7.38 8.65 -6.05
CA TRP A 59 7.77 8.95 -4.68
C TRP A 59 6.92 10.12 -4.18
N MET A 60 5.85 9.81 -3.45
CA MET A 60 4.93 10.80 -2.90
C MET A 60 5.53 11.44 -1.66
N GLN A 61 5.74 12.75 -1.73
CA GLN A 61 6.31 13.57 -0.66
C GLN A 61 5.34 14.71 -0.32
N SER A 62 5.42 15.27 0.89
CA SER A 62 4.66 16.49 1.18
C SER A 62 5.17 17.65 0.33
N ILE A 63 4.28 18.60 0.05
CA ILE A 63 4.65 19.83 -0.69
C ILE A 63 5.86 20.52 -0.01
N GLU A 64 5.86 20.56 1.32
CA GLU A 64 6.97 21.15 2.08
C GLU A 64 8.29 20.37 1.95
N ALA A 65 8.23 19.05 1.96
CA ALA A 65 9.42 18.21 1.79
C ALA A 65 9.96 18.29 0.36
N THR A 66 9.08 18.36 -0.63
CA THR A 66 9.47 18.53 -2.04
C THR A 66 10.17 19.88 -2.26
N ALA A 67 9.64 20.96 -1.72
CA ALA A 67 10.26 22.29 -1.84
C ALA A 67 11.68 22.36 -1.24
N LYS A 68 11.95 21.56 -0.19
CA LYS A 68 13.31 21.47 0.40
C LYS A 68 14.30 20.67 -0.47
N ASN A 69 13.81 19.92 -1.43
CA ASN A 69 14.57 18.99 -2.27
C ASN A 69 14.50 19.36 -3.77
N GLU A 70 14.19 20.61 -4.12
CA GLU A 70 14.01 21.04 -5.54
C GLU A 70 15.22 20.76 -6.42
N ASP A 71 16.45 20.84 -5.87
CA ASP A 71 17.69 20.59 -6.61
C ASP A 71 18.06 19.10 -6.71
N LYS A 72 17.24 18.21 -6.16
CA LYS A 72 17.53 16.79 -6.09
C LYS A 72 17.40 16.15 -7.48
N ARG A 73 18.53 15.68 -8.03
CA ARG A 73 18.54 14.90 -9.27
C ARG A 73 18.24 13.44 -8.96
N LEU A 74 17.11 12.96 -9.42
CA LEU A 74 16.72 11.56 -9.32
C LEU A 74 17.20 10.78 -10.55
N ARG A 75 17.30 9.47 -10.39
CA ARG A 75 17.52 8.54 -11.52
C ARG A 75 16.30 8.54 -12.44
N ASP A 76 16.53 8.19 -13.71
CA ASP A 76 15.44 7.97 -14.65
C ASP A 76 14.44 6.94 -14.11
N GLY A 77 13.16 7.14 -14.39
CA GLY A 77 12.08 6.27 -13.90
C GLY A 77 11.57 6.57 -12.50
N ILE A 78 12.18 7.52 -11.75
CA ILE A 78 11.69 8.00 -10.46
C ILE A 78 11.09 9.39 -10.62
N GLN A 79 9.86 9.57 -10.14
CA GLN A 79 9.19 10.86 -10.12
C GLN A 79 8.76 11.22 -8.71
N ILE A 80 9.15 12.41 -8.21
CA ILE A 80 8.56 12.99 -7.00
C ILE A 80 7.16 13.50 -7.34
N VAL A 81 6.21 13.16 -6.47
CA VAL A 81 4.81 13.59 -6.56
C VAL A 81 4.47 14.34 -5.29
N PRO A 82 4.36 15.68 -5.34
CA PRO A 82 3.99 16.46 -4.17
C PRO A 82 2.50 16.28 -3.85
N LEU A 83 2.21 15.96 -2.58
CA LEU A 83 0.84 15.88 -2.06
C LEU A 83 0.71 16.70 -0.76
N GLN A 84 -0.50 17.17 -0.49
CA GLN A 84 -0.78 17.83 0.77
C GLN A 84 -0.75 16.80 1.91
N GLU A 85 0.08 17.04 2.93
CA GLU A 85 0.12 16.22 4.14
C GLU A 85 -0.99 16.68 5.11
N GLY A 86 -1.75 15.73 5.64
CA GLY A 86 -2.68 15.93 6.72
C GLY A 86 -2.08 15.53 8.08
N VAL A 87 -2.89 15.55 9.14
CA VAL A 87 -2.46 15.25 10.51
C VAL A 87 -1.88 13.82 10.67
N LYS A 88 -2.37 12.87 9.90
CA LYS A 88 -1.98 11.44 9.97
C LYS A 88 -1.15 10.99 8.75
N GLY A 89 -0.51 11.91 8.03
CA GLY A 89 0.15 11.65 6.76
C GLY A 89 -0.75 12.01 5.57
N PHE A 90 -0.56 11.36 4.41
CA PHE A 90 -1.43 11.62 3.26
C PHE A 90 -2.83 11.05 3.47
N SER A 91 -3.84 11.80 3.02
CA SER A 91 -5.19 11.28 2.89
C SER A 91 -5.21 10.11 1.90
N PRO A 92 -5.71 8.93 2.27
CA PRO A 92 -5.91 7.81 1.34
C PRO A 92 -6.70 8.20 0.09
N ALA A 93 -7.72 9.02 0.21
CA ALA A 93 -8.49 9.53 -0.94
C ALA A 93 -7.62 10.34 -1.89
N ALA A 94 -6.80 11.27 -1.38
CA ALA A 94 -5.90 12.09 -2.22
C ALA A 94 -4.87 11.23 -2.96
N VAL A 95 -4.37 10.16 -2.33
CA VAL A 95 -3.46 9.20 -2.98
C VAL A 95 -4.17 8.49 -4.14
N ILE A 96 -5.41 8.01 -3.92
CA ILE A 96 -6.19 7.33 -4.96
C ILE A 96 -6.49 8.28 -6.12
N ASP A 97 -6.91 9.51 -5.84
CA ASP A 97 -7.25 10.51 -6.86
C ASP A 97 -6.02 10.86 -7.72
N GLU A 98 -4.85 11.03 -7.12
CA GLU A 98 -3.61 11.28 -7.85
C GLU A 98 -3.25 10.11 -8.78
N LEU A 99 -3.40 8.87 -8.31
CA LEU A 99 -3.13 7.68 -9.12
C LEU A 99 -4.15 7.53 -10.26
N ARG A 100 -5.43 7.78 -10.01
CA ARG A 100 -6.48 7.77 -11.02
C ARG A 100 -6.27 8.84 -12.10
N ASN A 101 -5.86 10.05 -11.72
CA ASN A 101 -5.52 11.12 -12.66
C ASN A 101 -4.38 10.73 -13.61
N ARG A 102 -3.53 9.76 -13.20
CA ARG A 102 -2.46 9.17 -14.02
C ARG A 102 -2.91 7.94 -14.82
N GLY A 103 -4.20 7.57 -14.76
CA GLY A 103 -4.74 6.39 -15.44
C GLY A 103 -4.48 5.07 -14.71
N LEU A 104 -3.98 5.10 -13.47
CA LEU A 104 -3.70 3.92 -12.65
C LEU A 104 -4.95 3.58 -11.82
N ASN A 105 -5.77 2.64 -12.31
CA ASN A 105 -7.09 2.36 -11.74
C ASN A 105 -7.14 1.13 -10.85
N ARG A 106 -6.27 0.14 -11.09
CA ARG A 106 -6.16 -1.07 -10.26
C ARG A 106 -4.99 -0.90 -9.29
N ILE A 107 -5.31 -0.44 -8.10
CA ILE A 107 -4.33 -0.06 -7.08
C ILE A 107 -4.25 -1.17 -6.04
N LEU A 108 -3.04 -1.72 -5.84
CA LEU A 108 -2.74 -2.67 -4.78
C LEU A 108 -2.10 -1.93 -3.60
N ILE A 109 -2.80 -1.86 -2.47
CA ILE A 109 -2.20 -1.38 -1.22
C ILE A 109 -1.47 -2.55 -0.57
N GLU A 110 -0.14 -2.53 -0.61
CA GLU A 110 0.70 -3.60 -0.08
C GLU A 110 1.64 -3.05 1.00
N GLY A 111 1.74 -3.75 2.09
CA GLY A 111 2.72 -3.38 3.09
C GLY A 111 2.13 -3.13 4.46
N GLY A 112 2.87 -2.39 5.29
CA GLY A 112 2.66 -2.30 6.73
C GLY A 112 1.21 -2.06 7.16
N GLY A 113 0.84 -2.68 8.26
CA GLY A 113 -0.52 -2.63 8.79
C GLY A 113 -1.09 -1.22 8.95
N LEU A 114 -0.23 -0.23 9.21
CA LEU A 114 -0.65 1.17 9.31
C LEU A 114 -1.25 1.70 8.00
N THR A 115 -0.57 1.49 6.87
CA THR A 115 -1.06 1.96 5.57
C THR A 115 -2.37 1.28 5.19
N VAL A 116 -2.43 -0.06 5.27
CA VAL A 116 -3.66 -0.82 4.99
C VAL A 116 -4.81 -0.36 5.90
N SER A 117 -4.53 -0.16 7.19
CA SER A 117 -5.53 0.29 8.18
C SER A 117 -6.13 1.66 7.84
N GLN A 118 -5.32 2.60 7.34
CA GLN A 118 -5.80 3.93 6.94
C GLN A 118 -6.77 3.83 5.75
N PHE A 119 -6.43 3.08 4.70
CA PHE A 119 -7.32 2.89 3.56
C PHE A 119 -8.60 2.14 3.93
N LEU A 120 -8.50 1.15 4.82
CA LEU A 120 -9.65 0.38 5.31
C LEU A 120 -10.57 1.22 6.20
N ALA A 121 -10.01 2.08 7.05
CA ALA A 121 -10.77 2.96 7.93
C ALA A 121 -11.59 4.03 7.17
N GLU A 122 -11.14 4.41 5.97
CA GLU A 122 -11.84 5.37 5.10
C GLU A 122 -12.73 4.69 4.05
N ASP A 123 -12.97 3.38 4.15
CA ASP A 123 -13.80 2.60 3.21
C ASP A 123 -13.34 2.66 1.74
N LEU A 124 -12.03 2.79 1.53
CA LEU A 124 -11.43 2.96 0.20
C LEU A 124 -10.84 1.67 -0.39
N LEU A 125 -11.13 0.52 0.21
CA LEU A 125 -10.73 -0.78 -0.29
C LEU A 125 -11.95 -1.54 -0.85
N ASP A 126 -11.88 -1.96 -2.11
CA ASP A 126 -12.87 -2.86 -2.72
C ASP A 126 -12.71 -4.29 -2.23
N ARG A 127 -11.48 -4.71 -1.95
CA ARG A 127 -11.12 -6.06 -1.53
C ARG A 127 -10.00 -6.04 -0.50
N LEU A 128 -10.07 -6.99 0.44
CA LEU A 128 -9.02 -7.23 1.42
C LEU A 128 -8.61 -8.71 1.39
N HIS A 129 -7.32 -8.94 1.16
CA HIS A 129 -6.71 -10.25 1.21
C HIS A 129 -5.93 -10.43 2.51
N ILE A 130 -6.30 -11.40 3.32
CA ILE A 130 -5.62 -11.73 4.57
C ILE A 130 -5.07 -13.15 4.44
N SER A 131 -3.75 -13.30 4.49
CA SER A 131 -3.11 -14.60 4.54
C SER A 131 -2.77 -14.95 6.00
N VAL A 132 -3.21 -16.11 6.45
CA VAL A 132 -2.93 -16.63 7.78
C VAL A 132 -2.04 -17.85 7.64
N ALA A 133 -0.80 -17.71 8.08
CA ALA A 133 0.15 -18.81 8.12
C ALA A 133 -0.09 -19.72 9.35
N ALA A 134 0.12 -21.02 9.19
CA ALA A 134 0.00 -22.00 10.28
C ALA A 134 1.21 -21.96 11.22
N LEU A 135 1.47 -20.79 11.83
CA LEU A 135 2.62 -20.54 12.69
C LEU A 135 2.18 -19.89 14.01
N LEU A 136 2.84 -20.29 15.10
CA LEU A 136 2.70 -19.67 16.41
C LEU A 136 3.96 -18.87 16.71
N ILE A 137 3.91 -17.55 16.52
CA ILE A 137 5.07 -16.65 16.64
C ILE A 137 5.06 -15.79 17.91
N GLY A 138 4.07 -15.94 18.77
CA GLY A 138 3.92 -15.12 19.97
C GLY A 138 3.44 -13.69 19.66
N SER A 139 3.85 -12.73 20.50
CA SER A 139 3.47 -11.32 20.33
C SER A 139 4.16 -10.68 19.12
N GLY A 140 3.42 -9.91 18.34
CA GLY A 140 3.90 -9.22 17.13
C GLY A 140 3.18 -7.91 16.89
N LYS A 141 3.49 -7.25 15.76
CA LYS A 141 2.77 -6.06 15.31
C LYS A 141 1.41 -6.46 14.74
N ALA A 142 0.36 -5.71 15.10
CA ALA A 142 -0.95 -5.89 14.51
C ALA A 142 -0.91 -5.66 12.99
N GLY A 143 -1.47 -6.59 12.20
CA GLY A 143 -1.55 -6.48 10.76
C GLY A 143 -2.58 -5.43 10.31
N ILE A 144 -3.66 -5.25 11.09
CA ILE A 144 -4.70 -4.25 10.88
C ILE A 144 -5.06 -3.65 12.24
N THR A 145 -5.18 -2.32 12.29
CA THR A 145 -5.62 -1.58 13.46
C THR A 145 -6.71 -0.61 13.05
N LEU A 146 -7.92 -0.81 13.55
CA LEU A 146 -9.08 0.05 13.32
C LEU A 146 -9.49 0.72 14.63
N PRO A 147 -10.29 1.80 14.57
CA PRO A 147 -10.92 2.38 15.76
C PRO A 147 -11.69 1.32 16.56
N GLU A 148 -11.64 1.41 17.86
CA GLU A 148 -12.36 0.53 18.76
C GLU A 148 -13.86 0.69 18.58
N VAL A 149 -14.60 -0.42 18.50
CA VAL A 149 -16.07 -0.45 18.47
C VAL A 149 -16.57 -0.99 19.79
N GLN A 150 -17.59 -0.36 20.36
CA GLN A 150 -18.14 -0.73 21.66
C GLN A 150 -19.21 -1.82 21.59
N THR A 151 -19.85 -1.98 20.43
CA THR A 151 -20.88 -3.00 20.21
C THR A 151 -20.65 -3.68 18.87
N LEU A 152 -21.21 -4.88 18.70
CA LEU A 152 -21.18 -5.59 17.44
C LEU A 152 -22.25 -5.13 16.45
N ASP A 153 -23.09 -4.18 16.83
CA ASP A 153 -24.13 -3.63 15.97
C ASP A 153 -23.50 -2.71 14.93
N GLY A 154 -23.90 -2.90 13.67
CA GLY A 154 -23.39 -2.09 12.55
C GLY A 154 -21.96 -2.41 12.10
N ILE A 155 -21.33 -3.47 12.62
CA ILE A 155 -20.03 -3.90 12.09
C ILE A 155 -20.19 -4.50 10.71
N ARG A 156 -19.22 -4.21 9.84
CA ARG A 156 -19.19 -4.77 8.48
C ARG A 156 -18.95 -6.29 8.50
N ARG A 157 -19.77 -7.04 7.77
CA ARG A 157 -19.66 -8.49 7.55
C ARG A 157 -19.52 -8.79 6.06
N PRO A 158 -18.33 -8.63 5.48
CA PRO A 158 -18.12 -8.80 4.05
C PRO A 158 -18.35 -10.25 3.61
N LYS A 159 -18.68 -10.44 2.33
CA LYS A 159 -18.64 -11.76 1.72
C LYS A 159 -17.20 -12.26 1.65
N VAL A 160 -16.97 -13.50 2.06
CA VAL A 160 -15.63 -14.08 2.17
C VAL A 160 -15.51 -15.32 1.32
N ARG A 161 -14.41 -15.45 0.57
CA ARG A 161 -13.97 -16.70 -0.06
C ARG A 161 -12.66 -17.14 0.60
N HIS A 162 -12.47 -18.45 0.72
CA HIS A 162 -11.29 -19.02 1.33
C HIS A 162 -10.51 -19.83 0.28
N PHE A 163 -9.19 -19.72 0.34
CA PHE A 163 -8.28 -20.46 -0.54
C PHE A 163 -7.16 -21.08 0.29
N GLN A 164 -6.96 -22.39 0.11
CA GLN A 164 -5.82 -23.09 0.70
C GLN A 164 -4.57 -22.81 -0.13
N LEU A 165 -3.52 -22.32 0.49
CA LEU A 165 -2.20 -22.01 -0.12
C LEU A 165 -1.10 -22.84 0.57
N GLY A 166 -1.02 -24.12 0.24
CA GLY A 166 -0.16 -25.05 0.97
C GLY A 166 -0.65 -25.23 2.41
N SER A 167 0.17 -24.87 3.42
CA SER A 167 -0.22 -24.86 4.83
C SER A 167 -1.00 -23.61 5.24
N ASP A 168 -1.01 -22.57 4.42
CA ASP A 168 -1.60 -21.27 4.74
C ASP A 168 -3.04 -21.16 4.24
N LEU A 169 -3.80 -20.26 4.82
CA LEU A 169 -5.16 -19.96 4.43
C LEU A 169 -5.28 -18.49 4.00
N LEU A 170 -5.77 -18.26 2.78
CA LEU A 170 -6.08 -16.92 2.27
C LEU A 170 -7.57 -16.64 2.42
N PHE A 171 -7.90 -15.54 3.07
CA PHE A 171 -9.24 -14.95 3.10
C PHE A 171 -9.31 -13.83 2.07
N ASP A 172 -10.24 -13.93 1.13
CA ASP A 172 -10.55 -12.89 0.14
C ASP A 172 -11.91 -12.28 0.50
N LEU A 173 -11.87 -11.09 1.09
CA LEU A 173 -13.04 -10.35 1.55
C LEU A 173 -13.48 -9.35 0.48
N ASP A 174 -14.73 -9.41 0.03
CA ASP A 174 -15.34 -8.40 -0.85
C ASP A 174 -15.96 -7.30 0.02
N LEU A 175 -15.30 -6.13 0.04
CA LEU A 175 -15.71 -4.99 0.86
C LEU A 175 -16.75 -4.09 0.18
N ARG A 176 -17.04 -4.32 -1.11
CA ARG A 176 -18.09 -3.60 -1.86
C ARG A 176 -19.48 -4.17 -1.63
N SER A 177 -19.57 -5.41 -1.13
CA SER A 177 -20.86 -6.04 -0.89
C SER A 177 -21.54 -5.36 0.29
N GLU A 178 -22.78 -4.92 0.10
CA GLU A 178 -23.63 -4.43 1.17
C GLU A 178 -23.71 -5.46 2.31
N THR A 179 -23.68 -4.94 3.54
CA THR A 179 -24.00 -5.73 4.72
C THR A 179 -25.44 -6.21 4.60
N ALA A 180 -25.63 -7.52 4.64
CA ALA A 180 -26.96 -8.12 4.76
C ALA A 180 -27.55 -7.85 6.14
#